data_7c4094881963bd4acfb69d2cf351d9d5
#
_entry.id   7c4094881963bd4acfb69d2cf351d9d5
#
_cell.length_a   1.000
_cell.length_b   1.000
_cell.length_c   1.000
_cell.angle_alpha   90.00
_cell.angle_beta   90.00
_cell.angle_gamma   90.00
#
_symmetry.space_group_name_H-M   'P 1'
#
loop_
_entity.id
_entity.type
_entity.pdbx_description
1 polymer ?
#
loop_
_entity_poly.entity_id
_entity_poly.type
_entity_poly.pdbx_seq_one_letter_code
_entity_poly.pdbx_strand_id
1 'polypeptide(L)'
;MNKIFIAFLFSNLSFLQCSYIFEPVIEEVSPVKIFEDAWQVADENYPFFTFKNIDWDVIYQKYYLKAKNTQGDEILIVLHNMLGELKDGHIWFYTNGGKRIKPFYSPRTLKDRKAFSLLVVQKYFDKKLSFAGGKRFFYGILSNNIGYIYISTFKNDRTEWYIDFKNIISRLKNTDGIIIDVRNNEGGSDIVTHYVISFFLQQPIKSPVWVDSQGNKSPEYWINPNKRIKYLKNIVVLQNGTSFSAAEEFVNIMKELPSVTTVGDTTAGGSGAPEDFRIDGGFIIHIPTKALLRYNGEYFENTGISPDI
;
A
#
# COMPACT_ATOMS: atom_id res chain seq x y z
N MET A 1 -10.41 -91.63 21.40
CA MET A 1 -10.60 -90.26 20.92
C MET A 1 -9.57 -89.33 21.57
N ASN A 2 -8.38 -89.26 21.02
CA ASN A 2 -7.28 -88.49 21.58
C ASN A 2 -7.18 -87.13 20.81
N LYS A 3 -7.34 -86.03 21.56
CA LYS A 3 -7.08 -84.69 21.04
C LYS A 3 -5.63 -84.30 21.30
N ILE A 4 -4.87 -84.15 20.22
CA ILE A 4 -3.50 -83.66 20.25
C ILE A 4 -3.56 -82.12 20.29
N PHE A 5 -2.99 -81.48 21.35
CA PHE A 5 -2.77 -80.07 21.43
C PHE A 5 -1.39 -79.74 20.85
N ILE A 6 -1.37 -78.97 19.76
CA ILE A 6 -0.12 -78.39 19.17
C ILE A 6 0.03 -77.01 19.75
N ALA A 7 1.06 -76.79 20.58
CA ALA A 7 1.46 -75.55 21.10
C ALA A 7 2.34 -74.81 20.05
N PHE A 8 1.89 -73.65 19.54
CA PHE A 8 2.70 -72.78 18.72
C PHE A 8 3.50 -71.83 19.65
N LEU A 9 4.83 -72.00 19.65
CA LEU A 9 5.76 -71.01 20.16
C LEU A 9 5.89 -69.85 19.24
N PHE A 10 5.38 -68.68 19.67
CA PHE A 10 5.71 -67.43 18.98
C PHE A 10 7.03 -66.89 19.53
N SER A 11 8.08 -66.94 18.72
CA SER A 11 9.33 -66.24 19.01
C SER A 11 9.15 -64.74 18.68
N ASN A 12 9.16 -63.90 19.70
CA ASN A 12 9.22 -62.44 19.51
C ASN A 12 10.62 -62.05 19.04
N LEU A 13 10.78 -61.86 17.74
CA LEU A 13 11.92 -61.11 17.18
C LEU A 13 11.60 -59.61 17.27
N SER A 14 12.16 -58.97 18.29
CA SER A 14 12.15 -57.50 18.39
C SER A 14 13.07 -56.91 17.34
N PHE A 15 12.50 -56.45 16.21
CA PHE A 15 13.23 -55.60 15.29
C PHE A 15 13.40 -54.24 15.97
N LEU A 16 14.59 -53.95 16.46
CA LEU A 16 15.05 -52.60 16.75
C LEU A 16 15.18 -51.87 15.35
N GLN A 17 14.08 -51.25 14.93
CA GLN A 17 14.14 -50.23 13.87
C GLN A 17 14.81 -49.01 14.46
N CYS A 18 16.11 -48.85 14.19
CA CYS A 18 16.81 -47.58 14.35
C CYS A 18 16.28 -46.67 13.23
N SER A 19 15.18 -45.94 13.49
CA SER A 19 14.76 -44.82 12.63
C SER A 19 15.76 -43.69 12.86
N TYR A 20 16.76 -43.62 11.98
CA TYR A 20 17.50 -42.36 11.81
C TYR A 20 16.47 -41.35 11.34
N ILE A 21 16.00 -40.52 12.26
CA ILE A 21 15.30 -39.28 11.92
C ILE A 21 16.39 -38.40 11.28
N PHE A 22 16.45 -38.39 9.97
CA PHE A 22 17.14 -37.33 9.25
C PHE A 22 16.33 -36.06 9.51
N GLU A 23 16.69 -35.32 10.55
CA GLU A 23 16.31 -33.93 10.62
C GLU A 23 16.91 -33.28 9.36
N PRO A 24 16.09 -32.63 8.50
CA PRO A 24 16.64 -31.92 7.39
C PRO A 24 17.61 -30.87 7.97
N VAL A 25 18.87 -30.95 7.59
CA VAL A 25 19.85 -29.91 7.86
C VAL A 25 19.28 -28.66 7.16
N ILE A 26 18.68 -27.77 7.95
CA ILE A 26 18.31 -26.46 7.44
C ILE A 26 19.63 -25.75 7.22
N GLU A 27 20.10 -25.76 5.99
CA GLU A 27 21.29 -25.04 5.59
C GLU A 27 21.08 -23.56 5.93
N GLU A 28 21.86 -23.05 6.86
CA GLU A 28 21.76 -21.66 7.31
C GLU A 28 22.15 -20.77 6.11
N VAL A 29 21.17 -20.04 5.58
CA VAL A 29 21.40 -19.19 4.42
C VAL A 29 22.37 -18.08 4.80
N SER A 30 23.44 -17.92 4.02
CA SER A 30 24.46 -16.92 4.32
C SER A 30 23.91 -15.49 4.24
N PRO A 31 24.36 -14.56 5.11
CA PRO A 31 24.00 -13.15 5.04
C PRO A 31 24.25 -12.51 3.67
N VAL A 32 25.33 -12.93 3.00
CA VAL A 32 25.64 -12.47 1.63
C VAL A 32 24.56 -12.86 0.65
N LYS A 33 24.07 -14.10 0.71
CA LYS A 33 23.00 -14.57 -0.18
C LYS A 33 21.71 -13.78 0.02
N ILE A 34 21.31 -13.54 1.28
CA ILE A 34 20.14 -12.73 1.61
C ILE A 34 20.29 -11.29 1.08
N PHE A 35 21.47 -10.72 1.21
CA PHE A 35 21.78 -9.39 0.67
C PHE A 35 21.68 -9.36 -0.86
N GLU A 36 22.29 -10.33 -1.55
CA GLU A 36 22.29 -10.41 -3.01
C GLU A 36 20.89 -10.59 -3.56
N ASP A 37 20.07 -11.45 -2.94
CA ASP A 37 18.67 -11.63 -3.33
C ASP A 37 17.86 -10.35 -3.15
N ALA A 38 18.03 -9.64 -2.03
CA ALA A 38 17.32 -8.39 -1.79
C ALA A 38 17.77 -7.28 -2.76
N TRP A 39 19.07 -7.23 -3.08
CA TRP A 39 19.61 -6.30 -4.07
C TRP A 39 19.04 -6.62 -5.47
N GLN A 40 19.05 -7.89 -5.88
CA GLN A 40 18.54 -8.35 -7.17
C GLN A 40 17.04 -8.06 -7.33
N VAL A 41 16.24 -8.31 -6.28
CA VAL A 41 14.81 -7.97 -6.30
C VAL A 41 14.61 -6.49 -6.62
N ALA A 42 15.40 -5.61 -6.02
CA ALA A 42 15.31 -4.17 -6.31
C ALA A 42 15.80 -3.87 -7.73
N ASP A 43 16.94 -4.41 -8.15
CA ASP A 43 17.54 -4.19 -9.46
C ASP A 43 16.57 -4.51 -10.62
N GLU A 44 15.90 -5.66 -10.53
CA GLU A 44 15.01 -6.13 -11.58
C GLU A 44 13.65 -5.38 -11.61
N ASN A 45 13.18 -4.89 -10.46
CA ASN A 45 11.78 -4.49 -10.33
C ASN A 45 11.56 -3.00 -10.04
N TYR A 46 12.52 -2.30 -9.41
CA TYR A 46 12.29 -0.94 -8.93
C TYR A 46 12.21 0.10 -10.05
N PRO A 47 11.08 0.84 -10.21
CA PRO A 47 10.85 1.67 -11.41
C PRO A 47 11.46 3.08 -11.33
N PHE A 48 12.09 3.47 -10.22
CA PHE A 48 12.48 4.86 -10.00
C PHE A 48 13.99 5.12 -10.03
N PHE A 49 14.83 4.17 -10.39
CA PHE A 49 16.29 4.36 -10.40
C PHE A 49 16.71 5.57 -11.24
N THR A 50 16.29 5.61 -12.50
CA THR A 50 16.59 6.74 -13.40
C THR A 50 15.98 8.05 -12.90
N PHE A 51 14.71 8.03 -12.46
CA PHE A 51 14.05 9.22 -11.97
C PHE A 51 14.71 9.81 -10.72
N LYS A 52 15.17 8.96 -9.80
CA LYS A 52 15.84 9.37 -8.56
C LYS A 52 17.35 9.55 -8.74
N ASN A 53 17.91 9.30 -9.93
CA ASN A 53 19.35 9.32 -10.22
C ASN A 53 20.13 8.45 -9.23
N ILE A 54 19.68 7.21 -9.02
CA ILE A 54 20.31 6.22 -8.14
C ILE A 54 21.10 5.24 -9.01
N ASP A 55 22.39 5.15 -8.77
CA ASP A 55 23.27 4.10 -9.28
C ASP A 55 23.23 2.91 -8.30
N TRP A 56 22.48 1.87 -8.67
CA TRP A 56 22.21 0.73 -7.80
C TRP A 56 23.44 -0.18 -7.66
N ASP A 57 24.33 -0.24 -8.67
CA ASP A 57 25.59 -0.97 -8.62
C ASP A 57 26.56 -0.32 -7.60
N VAL A 58 26.60 0.99 -7.52
CA VAL A 58 27.36 1.71 -6.49
C VAL A 58 26.84 1.36 -5.09
N ILE A 59 25.53 1.23 -4.92
CA ILE A 59 24.93 0.80 -3.65
C ILE A 59 25.30 -0.65 -3.34
N TYR A 60 25.34 -1.55 -4.33
CA TYR A 60 25.84 -2.92 -4.14
C TYR A 60 27.26 -2.90 -3.55
N GLN A 61 28.20 -2.20 -4.20
CA GLN A 61 29.60 -2.14 -3.76
C GLN A 61 29.73 -1.57 -2.34
N LYS A 62 28.91 -0.57 -2.00
CA LYS A 62 28.87 0.06 -0.66
C LYS A 62 28.48 -0.92 0.46
N TYR A 63 27.58 -1.85 0.19
CA TYR A 63 27.00 -2.73 1.21
C TYR A 63 27.50 -4.17 1.17
N TYR A 64 28.06 -4.65 0.05
CA TYR A 64 28.53 -6.03 -0.11
C TYR A 64 29.55 -6.46 0.95
N LEU A 65 30.59 -5.66 1.20
CA LEU A 65 31.59 -5.97 2.23
C LEU A 65 31.00 -6.00 3.63
N LYS A 66 29.98 -5.18 3.89
CA LYS A 66 29.27 -5.20 5.17
C LYS A 66 28.49 -6.50 5.31
N ALA A 67 27.73 -6.91 4.30
CA ALA A 67 26.99 -8.17 4.28
C ALA A 67 27.92 -9.37 4.47
N LYS A 68 29.09 -9.37 3.81
CA LYS A 68 30.10 -10.42 3.90
C LYS A 68 30.70 -10.61 5.31
N ASN A 69 30.81 -9.51 6.06
CA ASN A 69 31.37 -9.51 7.42
C ASN A 69 30.28 -9.60 8.53
N THR A 70 29.01 -9.73 8.15
CA THR A 70 27.86 -9.78 9.05
C THR A 70 27.56 -11.21 9.44
N GLN A 71 27.04 -11.41 10.67
CA GLN A 71 26.58 -12.69 11.18
C GLN A 71 25.16 -12.58 11.73
N GLY A 72 24.37 -13.64 11.55
CA GLY A 72 23.02 -13.76 12.11
C GLY A 72 22.13 -12.54 11.78
N ASP A 73 21.45 -12.01 12.79
CA ASP A 73 20.49 -10.91 12.64
C ASP A 73 21.08 -9.55 12.25
N GLU A 74 22.40 -9.40 12.25
CA GLU A 74 23.04 -8.14 11.82
C GLU A 74 22.74 -7.83 10.35
N ILE A 75 22.38 -8.84 9.53
CA ILE A 75 21.95 -8.65 8.14
C ILE A 75 20.74 -7.69 8.05
N LEU A 76 19.89 -7.64 9.08
CA LEU A 76 18.74 -6.71 9.12
C LEU A 76 19.17 -5.26 9.04
N ILE A 77 20.33 -4.90 9.62
CA ILE A 77 20.87 -3.54 9.58
C ILE A 77 21.39 -3.24 8.17
N VAL A 78 22.02 -4.23 7.53
CA VAL A 78 22.53 -4.07 6.15
C VAL A 78 21.36 -3.87 5.18
N LEU A 79 20.34 -4.72 5.24
CA LEU A 79 19.13 -4.61 4.41
C LEU A 79 18.40 -3.29 4.65
N HIS A 80 18.20 -2.91 5.92
CA HIS A 80 17.58 -1.63 6.27
C HIS A 80 18.32 -0.44 5.65
N ASN A 81 19.64 -0.42 5.75
CA ASN A 81 20.42 0.70 5.23
C ASN A 81 20.49 0.70 3.70
N MET A 82 20.66 -0.47 3.06
CA MET A 82 20.69 -0.60 1.60
C MET A 82 19.36 -0.17 0.98
N LEU A 83 18.25 -0.77 1.42
CA LEU A 83 16.93 -0.43 0.90
C LEU A 83 16.50 1.00 1.27
N GLY A 84 17.03 1.54 2.36
CA GLY A 84 16.84 2.94 2.78
C GLY A 84 17.42 3.97 1.82
N GLU A 85 18.46 3.62 1.03
CA GLU A 85 19.02 4.50 -0.01
C GLU A 85 17.99 4.85 -1.10
N LEU A 86 16.99 3.97 -1.31
CA LEU A 86 15.92 4.21 -2.27
C LEU A 86 14.97 5.34 -1.83
N LYS A 87 14.95 5.71 -0.55
CA LYS A 87 14.11 6.78 0.03
C LYS A 87 12.65 6.67 -0.43
N ASP A 88 12.08 5.47 -0.32
CA ASP A 88 10.74 5.17 -0.79
C ASP A 88 9.83 4.69 0.34
N GLY A 89 8.69 5.37 0.48
CA GLY A 89 7.70 5.08 1.52
C GLY A 89 6.96 3.75 1.32
N HIS A 90 7.03 3.14 0.14
CA HIS A 90 6.43 1.84 -0.16
C HIS A 90 7.39 0.67 0.07
N ILE A 91 8.65 0.91 0.49
CA ILE A 91 9.61 -0.16 0.72
C ILE A 91 9.61 -0.57 2.20
N TRP A 92 9.45 -1.85 2.45
CA TRP A 92 9.72 -2.51 3.71
C TRP A 92 10.04 -3.98 3.46
N PHE A 93 10.50 -4.65 4.49
CA PHE A 93 10.68 -6.10 4.43
C PHE A 93 10.19 -6.77 5.71
N TYR A 94 9.85 -8.05 5.60
CA TYR A 94 9.50 -8.90 6.73
C TYR A 94 10.64 -9.88 6.99
N THR A 95 11.00 -10.06 8.25
CA THR A 95 11.91 -11.11 8.68
C THR A 95 11.21 -12.48 8.59
N ASN A 96 11.95 -13.58 8.69
CA ASN A 96 11.39 -14.91 8.76
C ASN A 96 10.41 -15.10 9.96
N GLY A 97 10.58 -14.34 11.05
CA GLY A 97 9.67 -14.26 12.18
C GLY A 97 8.47 -13.34 11.97
N GLY A 98 8.25 -12.81 10.76
CA GLY A 98 7.12 -11.94 10.40
C GLY A 98 7.22 -10.49 10.92
N LYS A 99 8.35 -10.08 11.50
CA LYS A 99 8.55 -8.69 11.93
C LYS A 99 8.74 -7.79 10.71
N ARG A 100 7.88 -6.76 10.57
CA ARG A 100 8.01 -5.75 9.52
C ARG A 100 9.06 -4.71 9.89
N ILE A 101 9.98 -4.43 8.96
CA ILE A 101 11.01 -3.40 9.07
C ILE A 101 10.83 -2.43 7.90
N LYS A 102 10.66 -1.14 8.21
CA LYS A 102 10.49 -0.08 7.21
C LYS A 102 11.73 0.83 7.20
N PRO A 103 12.52 0.82 6.10
CA PRO A 103 13.78 1.55 6.02
C PRO A 103 13.63 3.07 5.94
N PHE A 104 12.50 3.57 5.42
CA PHE A 104 12.33 4.99 5.17
C PHE A 104 10.93 5.48 5.56
N TYR A 105 10.88 6.69 6.12
CA TYR A 105 9.67 7.47 6.37
C TYR A 105 9.85 8.87 5.79
N SER A 106 8.93 9.31 4.94
CA SER A 106 8.96 10.65 4.41
C SER A 106 8.87 11.70 5.55
N PRO A 107 9.77 12.68 5.61
CA PRO A 107 9.70 13.75 6.59
C PRO A 107 8.37 14.51 6.56
N ARG A 108 7.77 14.68 5.37
CA ARG A 108 6.47 15.33 5.18
C ARG A 108 5.36 14.53 5.88
N THR A 109 5.31 13.22 5.66
CA THR A 109 4.34 12.33 6.31
C THR A 109 4.47 12.40 7.84
N LEU A 110 5.69 12.42 8.38
CA LEU A 110 5.91 12.49 9.82
C LEU A 110 5.44 13.81 10.42
N LYS A 111 5.61 14.93 9.71
CA LYS A 111 5.16 16.27 10.12
C LYS A 111 3.64 16.36 10.16
N ASP A 112 2.98 15.97 9.07
CA ASP A 112 1.56 16.24 8.85
C ASP A 112 0.63 15.26 9.57
N ARG A 113 1.11 14.06 9.87
CA ARG A 113 0.32 13.04 10.59
C ARG A 113 -0.25 13.55 11.91
N LYS A 114 0.49 14.42 12.62
CA LYS A 114 0.09 15.00 13.91
C LYS A 114 -0.81 16.23 13.75
N ALA A 115 -0.83 16.85 12.57
CA ALA A 115 -1.58 18.08 12.31
C ALA A 115 -3.07 17.84 12.09
N PHE A 116 -3.47 16.64 11.66
CA PHE A 116 -4.87 16.28 11.44
C PHE A 116 -5.52 15.63 12.66
N SER A 117 -6.73 16.10 13.00
CA SER A 117 -7.56 15.50 14.06
C SER A 117 -9.03 15.51 13.69
N LEU A 118 -9.62 14.33 13.58
CA LEU A 118 -11.06 14.20 13.34
C LEU A 118 -11.91 14.80 14.50
N LEU A 119 -11.38 14.83 15.72
CA LEU A 119 -12.03 15.49 16.86
C LEU A 119 -12.12 17.00 16.66
N VAL A 120 -11.12 17.61 16.01
CA VAL A 120 -11.16 19.03 15.64
C VAL A 120 -12.20 19.26 14.55
N VAL A 121 -12.21 18.40 13.51
CA VAL A 121 -13.20 18.45 12.43
C VAL A 121 -14.62 18.38 13.00
N GLN A 122 -14.86 17.50 13.98
CA GLN A 122 -16.17 17.33 14.62
C GLN A 122 -16.76 18.64 15.20
N LYS A 123 -15.90 19.59 15.60
CA LYS A 123 -16.35 20.88 16.18
C LYS A 123 -17.06 21.81 15.18
N TYR A 124 -16.93 21.55 13.89
CA TYR A 124 -17.60 22.30 12.82
C TYR A 124 -19.03 21.78 12.53
N PHE A 125 -19.47 20.75 13.24
CA PHE A 125 -20.77 20.11 13.03
C PHE A 125 -21.65 20.25 14.27
N ASP A 126 -22.90 20.68 14.07
CA ASP A 126 -23.91 20.76 15.14
C ASP A 126 -24.29 19.36 15.67
N LYS A 127 -24.22 18.36 14.82
CA LYS A 127 -24.49 16.97 15.16
C LYS A 127 -23.22 16.13 15.02
N LYS A 128 -23.11 15.08 15.83
CA LYS A 128 -22.01 14.14 15.73
C LYS A 128 -21.94 13.54 14.33
N LEU A 129 -20.72 13.47 13.75
CA LEU A 129 -20.48 12.79 12.49
C LEU A 129 -20.96 11.34 12.57
N SER A 130 -21.69 10.91 11.54
CA SER A 130 -22.01 9.51 11.33
C SER A 130 -20.79 8.76 10.82
N PHE A 131 -20.73 7.45 11.01
CA PHE A 131 -19.68 6.62 10.46
C PHE A 131 -20.25 5.38 9.77
N ALA A 132 -19.50 4.83 8.82
CA ALA A 132 -19.84 3.62 8.05
C ALA A 132 -18.56 2.90 7.61
N GLY A 133 -18.69 1.74 6.97
CA GLY A 133 -17.58 0.98 6.43
C GLY A 133 -16.57 0.55 7.51
N GLY A 134 -17.03 0.14 8.70
CA GLY A 134 -16.14 -0.21 9.80
C GLY A 134 -15.31 0.96 10.30
N LYS A 135 -15.87 2.18 10.32
CA LYS A 135 -15.22 3.47 10.64
C LYS A 135 -14.20 3.93 9.58
N ARG A 136 -14.34 3.47 8.35
CA ARG A 136 -13.54 3.96 7.22
C ARG A 136 -14.03 5.32 6.75
N PHE A 137 -15.35 5.55 6.82
CA PHE A 137 -16.01 6.80 6.46
C PHE A 137 -16.57 7.49 7.69
N PHE A 138 -16.32 8.80 7.80
CA PHE A 138 -17.05 9.66 8.71
C PHE A 138 -17.69 10.75 7.88
N TYR A 139 -18.99 11.00 8.07
CA TYR A 139 -19.73 11.90 7.20
C TYR A 139 -20.80 12.68 7.95
N GLY A 140 -21.16 13.83 7.39
CA GLY A 140 -22.19 14.71 7.94
C GLY A 140 -22.54 15.83 6.97
N ILE A 141 -23.41 16.73 7.42
CA ILE A 141 -23.80 17.94 6.69
C ILE A 141 -23.53 19.11 7.60
N LEU A 142 -22.77 20.10 7.11
CA LEU A 142 -22.53 21.38 7.75
C LEU A 142 -23.80 22.24 7.75
N SER A 143 -23.91 23.22 8.65
CA SER A 143 -25.07 24.12 8.80
C SER A 143 -25.45 24.87 7.51
N ASN A 144 -24.47 25.12 6.62
CA ASN A 144 -24.66 25.77 5.32
C ASN A 144 -24.99 24.77 4.17
N ASN A 145 -25.52 23.61 4.47
CA ASN A 145 -25.91 22.57 3.51
C ASN A 145 -24.73 22.02 2.66
N ILE A 146 -23.52 22.01 3.20
CA ILE A 146 -22.34 21.37 2.57
C ILE A 146 -22.15 19.98 3.15
N GLY A 147 -22.08 18.96 2.26
CA GLY A 147 -21.74 17.59 2.62
C GLY A 147 -20.26 17.48 3.01
N TYR A 148 -19.96 16.56 3.91
CA TYR A 148 -18.59 16.23 4.28
C TYR A 148 -18.43 14.71 4.36
N ILE A 149 -17.33 14.21 3.79
CA ILE A 149 -16.91 12.81 3.91
C ILE A 149 -15.41 12.78 4.21
N TYR A 150 -15.04 12.23 5.37
CA TYR A 150 -13.67 11.82 5.63
C TYR A 150 -13.50 10.36 5.23
N ILE A 151 -12.51 10.08 4.40
CA ILE A 151 -12.13 8.74 3.95
C ILE A 151 -10.79 8.41 4.59
N SER A 152 -10.80 7.53 5.60
CA SER A 152 -9.58 7.21 6.36
C SER A 152 -8.62 6.25 5.62
N THR A 153 -9.12 5.48 4.66
CA THR A 153 -8.32 4.51 3.88
C THR A 153 -9.08 4.03 2.64
N PHE A 154 -8.34 3.61 1.63
CA PHE A 154 -8.84 2.93 0.43
C PHE A 154 -8.55 1.41 0.44
N LYS A 155 -8.25 0.80 1.59
CA LYS A 155 -8.03 -0.65 1.66
C LYS A 155 -9.25 -1.45 1.22
N ASN A 156 -9.04 -2.51 0.43
CA ASN A 156 -10.08 -3.42 -0.07
C ASN A 156 -10.14 -4.69 0.80
N ASP A 157 -10.36 -4.52 2.10
CA ASP A 157 -10.38 -5.59 3.10
C ASP A 157 -11.79 -6.00 3.54
N ARG A 158 -12.84 -5.33 3.02
CA ARG A 158 -14.25 -5.59 3.32
C ARG A 158 -15.12 -5.25 2.12
N THR A 159 -16.19 -6.00 1.90
CA THR A 159 -17.12 -5.78 0.77
C THR A 159 -18.24 -4.78 1.08
N GLU A 160 -18.59 -4.62 2.36
CA GLU A 160 -19.70 -3.77 2.80
C GLU A 160 -19.49 -2.29 2.49
N TRP A 161 -18.25 -1.84 2.41
CA TRP A 161 -17.93 -0.44 2.18
C TRP A 161 -18.43 0.10 0.83
N TYR A 162 -18.61 -0.76 -0.19
CA TYR A 162 -19.22 -0.38 -1.47
C TYR A 162 -20.65 0.09 -1.29
N ILE A 163 -21.44 -0.67 -0.51
CA ILE A 163 -22.82 -0.33 -0.18
C ILE A 163 -22.87 0.92 0.68
N ASP A 164 -21.99 0.99 1.67
CA ASP A 164 -21.95 2.11 2.61
C ASP A 164 -21.59 3.41 1.92
N PHE A 165 -20.58 3.44 1.05
CA PHE A 165 -20.21 4.65 0.32
C PHE A 165 -21.35 5.11 -0.60
N LYS A 166 -21.98 4.20 -1.33
CA LYS A 166 -23.17 4.49 -2.12
C LYS A 166 -24.29 5.12 -1.28
N ASN A 167 -24.54 4.58 -0.08
CA ASN A 167 -25.57 5.10 0.82
C ASN A 167 -25.20 6.50 1.34
N ILE A 168 -23.92 6.77 1.61
CA ILE A 168 -23.42 8.10 1.99
C ILE A 168 -23.71 9.10 0.88
N ILE A 169 -23.30 8.81 -0.36
CA ILE A 169 -23.58 9.70 -1.51
C ILE A 169 -25.08 9.92 -1.70
N SER A 170 -25.89 8.88 -1.53
CA SER A 170 -27.35 9.03 -1.60
C SER A 170 -27.93 9.98 -0.54
N ARG A 171 -27.38 9.98 0.67
CA ARG A 171 -27.76 10.90 1.75
C ARG A 171 -27.32 12.34 1.50
N LEU A 172 -26.16 12.53 0.87
CA LEU A 172 -25.56 13.83 0.60
C LEU A 172 -25.98 14.43 -0.76
N LYS A 173 -26.74 13.72 -1.60
CA LYS A 173 -27.08 14.14 -2.97
C LYS A 173 -27.76 15.52 -3.08
N ASN A 174 -28.45 15.98 -2.03
CA ASN A 174 -29.18 17.25 -2.01
C ASN A 174 -28.37 18.41 -1.41
N THR A 175 -27.12 18.17 -0.94
CA THR A 175 -26.23 19.25 -0.48
C THR A 175 -25.79 20.16 -1.65
N ASP A 176 -25.37 21.40 -1.37
CA ASP A 176 -25.01 22.39 -2.39
C ASP A 176 -23.57 22.20 -2.91
N GLY A 177 -22.73 21.55 -2.13
CA GLY A 177 -21.39 21.10 -2.44
C GLY A 177 -20.95 20.00 -1.49
N ILE A 178 -19.80 19.38 -1.74
CA ILE A 178 -19.26 18.34 -0.87
C ILE A 178 -17.76 18.54 -0.62
N ILE A 179 -17.34 18.31 0.62
CA ILE A 179 -15.95 18.23 1.01
C ILE A 179 -15.59 16.75 1.16
N ILE A 180 -14.58 16.31 0.41
CA ILE A 180 -14.00 14.95 0.53
C ILE A 180 -12.63 15.10 1.17
N ASP A 181 -12.48 14.59 2.39
CA ASP A 181 -11.26 14.72 3.17
C ASP A 181 -10.46 13.43 3.13
N VAL A 182 -9.30 13.46 2.47
CA VAL A 182 -8.33 12.36 2.40
C VAL A 182 -7.04 12.66 3.17
N ARG A 183 -7.06 13.65 4.07
CA ARG A 183 -5.94 13.89 4.97
C ARG A 183 -5.70 12.67 5.85
N ASN A 184 -4.44 12.29 6.04
CA ASN A 184 -4.02 11.08 6.76
C ASN A 184 -4.56 9.76 6.20
N ASN A 185 -4.99 9.73 4.94
CA ASN A 185 -5.32 8.51 4.22
C ASN A 185 -4.04 7.92 3.59
N GLU A 186 -3.58 6.80 4.11
CA GLU A 186 -2.35 6.12 3.64
C GLU A 186 -2.57 5.29 2.36
N GLY A 187 -3.72 5.42 1.71
CA GLY A 187 -4.02 4.72 0.47
C GLY A 187 -4.72 3.37 0.67
N GLY A 188 -4.43 2.45 -0.23
CA GLY A 188 -5.04 1.12 -0.28
C GLY A 188 -5.11 0.58 -1.70
N SER A 189 -6.31 0.40 -2.25
CA SER A 189 -6.56 -0.22 -3.56
C SER A 189 -7.09 0.79 -4.57
N ASP A 190 -6.55 0.75 -5.78
CA ASP A 190 -7.03 1.46 -6.97
C ASP A 190 -8.50 1.11 -7.29
N ILE A 191 -8.89 -0.15 -7.15
CA ILE A 191 -10.29 -0.60 -7.35
C ILE A 191 -11.25 0.20 -6.46
N VAL A 192 -10.89 0.40 -5.19
CA VAL A 192 -11.68 1.18 -4.23
C VAL A 192 -11.69 2.65 -4.63
N THR A 193 -10.55 3.19 -5.00
CA THR A 193 -10.36 4.56 -5.46
C THR A 193 -11.24 4.84 -6.68
N HIS A 194 -11.16 4.00 -7.71
CA HIS A 194 -11.94 4.13 -8.94
C HIS A 194 -13.44 4.01 -8.70
N TYR A 195 -13.86 3.11 -7.79
CA TYR A 195 -15.27 3.04 -7.42
C TYR A 195 -15.76 4.33 -6.76
N VAL A 196 -15.00 4.89 -5.82
CA VAL A 196 -15.34 6.17 -5.18
C VAL A 196 -15.42 7.30 -6.23
N ILE A 197 -14.44 7.41 -7.11
CA ILE A 197 -14.39 8.41 -8.19
C ILE A 197 -15.60 8.28 -9.11
N SER A 198 -16.08 7.07 -9.39
CA SER A 198 -17.18 6.82 -10.30
C SER A 198 -18.45 7.60 -9.98
N PHE A 199 -18.68 7.97 -8.71
CA PHE A 199 -19.85 8.75 -8.28
C PHE A 199 -19.78 10.23 -8.68
N PHE A 200 -18.59 10.74 -9.03
CA PHE A 200 -18.32 12.14 -9.34
C PHE A 200 -18.13 12.37 -10.85
N LEU A 201 -18.19 11.32 -11.65
CA LEU A 201 -18.00 11.39 -13.08
C LEU A 201 -19.32 11.64 -13.83
N GLN A 202 -19.31 12.60 -14.75
CA GLN A 202 -20.38 12.78 -15.73
C GLN A 202 -20.21 11.83 -16.92
N GLN A 203 -18.97 11.65 -17.39
CA GLN A 203 -18.53 10.79 -18.49
C GLN A 203 -17.31 9.96 -18.08
N PRO A 204 -16.96 8.90 -18.82
CA PRO A 204 -15.76 8.14 -18.53
C PRO A 204 -14.52 9.03 -18.54
N ILE A 205 -13.59 8.76 -17.61
CA ILE A 205 -12.27 9.37 -17.57
C ILE A 205 -11.20 8.30 -17.74
N LYS A 206 -10.14 8.61 -18.50
CA LYS A 206 -9.00 7.72 -18.63
C LYS A 206 -8.22 7.68 -17.31
N SER A 207 -7.87 6.49 -16.82
CA SER A 207 -6.99 6.35 -15.67
C SER A 207 -5.59 6.86 -15.98
N PRO A 208 -4.85 7.40 -15.01
CA PRO A 208 -3.43 7.67 -15.16
C PRO A 208 -2.64 6.43 -15.57
N VAL A 209 -1.49 6.63 -16.21
CA VAL A 209 -0.65 5.56 -16.74
C VAL A 209 0.29 5.04 -15.66
N TRP A 210 0.43 3.72 -15.58
CA TRP A 210 1.48 3.04 -14.83
C TRP A 210 2.66 2.71 -15.74
N VAL A 211 3.88 2.83 -15.21
CA VAL A 211 5.12 2.50 -15.94
C VAL A 211 5.94 1.55 -15.09
N ASP A 212 6.43 0.44 -15.66
CA ASP A 212 7.29 -0.52 -14.98
C ASP A 212 8.78 -0.09 -15.00
N SER A 213 9.66 -0.92 -14.41
CA SER A 213 11.11 -0.68 -14.36
C SER A 213 11.78 -0.63 -15.74
N GLN A 214 11.16 -1.22 -16.77
CA GLN A 214 11.65 -1.24 -18.15
C GLN A 214 11.08 -0.09 -19.00
N GLY A 215 10.22 0.76 -18.43
CA GLY A 215 9.55 1.86 -19.12
C GLY A 215 8.30 1.44 -19.91
N ASN A 216 7.83 0.20 -19.78
CA ASN A 216 6.61 -0.24 -20.42
C ASN A 216 5.40 0.40 -19.74
N LYS A 217 4.47 0.92 -20.55
CA LYS A 217 3.25 1.55 -20.06
C LYS A 217 2.13 0.53 -19.91
N SER A 218 1.33 0.68 -18.85
CA SER A 218 0.11 -0.11 -18.69
C SER A 218 -0.87 0.11 -19.85
N PRO A 219 -1.73 -0.88 -20.16
CA PRO A 219 -2.85 -0.68 -21.07
C PRO A 219 -3.76 0.46 -20.60
N GLU A 220 -4.43 1.10 -21.56
CA GLU A 220 -5.43 2.12 -21.24
C GLU A 220 -6.59 1.53 -20.46
N TYR A 221 -6.94 2.20 -19.37
CA TYR A 221 -8.09 1.85 -18.55
C TYR A 221 -9.00 3.07 -18.38
N TRP A 222 -10.31 2.85 -18.41
CA TRP A 222 -11.33 3.89 -18.29
C TRP A 222 -12.17 3.69 -17.07
N ILE A 223 -12.24 4.71 -16.23
CA ILE A 223 -13.13 4.74 -15.07
C ILE A 223 -14.49 5.24 -15.54
N ASN A 224 -15.49 4.38 -15.45
CA ASN A 224 -16.85 4.71 -15.89
C ASN A 224 -17.67 5.37 -14.79
N PRO A 225 -18.56 6.31 -15.14
CA PRO A 225 -19.51 6.88 -14.19
C PRO A 225 -20.38 5.84 -13.51
N ASN A 226 -20.71 6.06 -12.24
CA ASN A 226 -21.70 5.23 -11.55
C ASN A 226 -23.05 5.31 -12.27
N LYS A 227 -23.63 4.13 -12.57
CA LYS A 227 -24.88 4.05 -13.36
C LYS A 227 -26.12 4.48 -12.59
N ARG A 228 -26.09 4.50 -11.25
CA ARG A 228 -27.29 4.69 -10.41
C ARG A 228 -27.32 6.03 -9.70
N ILE A 229 -26.20 6.49 -9.16
CA ILE A 229 -26.12 7.71 -8.36
C ILE A 229 -24.88 8.46 -8.78
N LYS A 230 -25.04 9.76 -9.05
CA LYS A 230 -23.93 10.68 -9.34
C LYS A 230 -24.06 11.92 -8.48
N TYR A 231 -22.92 12.49 -8.10
CA TYR A 231 -22.82 13.79 -7.46
C TYR A 231 -21.98 14.70 -8.36
N LEU A 232 -22.63 15.64 -9.06
CA LEU A 232 -22.01 16.45 -10.11
C LEU A 232 -21.94 17.95 -9.74
N LYS A 233 -22.14 18.28 -8.45
CA LYS A 233 -21.97 19.65 -7.94
C LYS A 233 -20.50 19.89 -7.53
N ASN A 234 -20.19 21.09 -7.05
CA ASN A 234 -18.85 21.47 -6.64
C ASN A 234 -18.30 20.57 -5.52
N ILE A 235 -17.04 20.21 -5.64
CA ILE A 235 -16.32 19.33 -4.73
C ILE A 235 -15.04 20.01 -4.29
N VAL A 236 -14.76 19.98 -2.99
CA VAL A 236 -13.47 20.31 -2.43
C VAL A 236 -12.81 19.03 -1.93
N VAL A 237 -11.58 18.75 -2.36
CA VAL A 237 -10.77 17.64 -1.84
C VAL A 237 -9.73 18.18 -0.87
N LEU A 238 -9.80 17.78 0.40
CA LEU A 238 -8.79 18.12 1.40
C LEU A 238 -7.70 17.06 1.42
N GLN A 239 -6.45 17.50 1.27
CA GLN A 239 -5.26 16.66 1.23
C GLN A 239 -4.15 17.18 2.15
N ASN A 240 -3.18 16.32 2.51
CA ASN A 240 -1.97 16.73 3.23
C ASN A 240 -0.79 15.78 2.95
N GLY A 241 0.37 16.05 3.50
CA GLY A 241 1.59 15.25 3.33
C GLY A 241 1.54 13.82 3.88
N THR A 242 0.38 13.37 4.36
CA THR A 242 0.11 11.97 4.72
C THR A 242 -0.92 11.32 3.78
N SER A 243 -1.52 12.08 2.85
CA SER A 243 -2.29 11.50 1.74
C SER A 243 -1.31 10.76 0.82
N PHE A 244 -1.37 9.41 0.80
CA PHE A 244 -0.31 8.56 0.24
C PHE A 244 -0.87 7.46 -0.67
N SER A 245 -0.12 7.03 -1.69
CA SER A 245 -0.46 5.88 -2.54
C SER A 245 -1.83 6.06 -3.23
N ALA A 246 -2.77 5.13 -3.10
CA ALA A 246 -4.11 5.22 -3.71
C ALA A 246 -4.87 6.51 -3.32
N ALA A 247 -4.53 7.19 -2.21
CA ALA A 247 -5.07 8.51 -1.91
C ALA A 247 -4.49 9.59 -2.85
N GLU A 248 -3.24 9.43 -3.30
CA GLU A 248 -2.64 10.32 -4.29
C GLU A 248 -3.20 10.04 -5.69
N GLU A 249 -3.45 8.79 -6.04
CA GLU A 249 -4.19 8.44 -7.26
C GLU A 249 -5.59 9.08 -7.27
N PHE A 250 -6.30 9.01 -6.13
CA PHE A 250 -7.59 9.70 -5.97
C PHE A 250 -7.46 11.20 -6.23
N VAL A 251 -6.52 11.87 -5.61
CA VAL A 251 -6.26 13.30 -5.81
C VAL A 251 -5.89 13.59 -7.26
N ASN A 252 -4.98 12.81 -7.85
CA ASN A 252 -4.51 12.96 -9.25
C ASN A 252 -5.68 12.94 -10.24
N ILE A 253 -6.62 11.99 -10.07
CA ILE A 253 -7.78 11.86 -10.96
C ILE A 253 -8.83 12.96 -10.67
N MET A 254 -9.10 13.22 -9.39
CA MET A 254 -10.12 14.23 -9.03
C MET A 254 -9.75 15.63 -9.49
N LYS A 255 -8.46 15.99 -9.52
CA LYS A 255 -7.98 17.29 -10.05
C LYS A 255 -8.32 17.52 -11.52
N GLU A 256 -8.52 16.48 -12.31
CA GLU A 256 -8.90 16.60 -13.72
C GLU A 256 -10.39 16.94 -13.90
N LEU A 257 -11.18 16.89 -12.84
CA LEU A 257 -12.61 17.19 -12.92
C LEU A 257 -12.87 18.69 -12.75
N PRO A 258 -13.57 19.36 -13.68
CA PRO A 258 -13.81 20.82 -13.63
C PRO A 258 -14.56 21.31 -12.39
N SER A 259 -15.31 20.42 -11.71
CA SER A 259 -16.07 20.72 -10.50
C SER A 259 -15.26 20.53 -9.21
N VAL A 260 -13.97 20.17 -9.31
CA VAL A 260 -13.14 19.85 -8.16
C VAL A 260 -12.09 20.92 -7.92
N THR A 261 -11.91 21.28 -6.66
CA THR A 261 -10.79 22.11 -6.16
C THR A 261 -10.09 21.36 -5.05
N THR A 262 -8.78 21.19 -5.15
CA THR A 262 -7.97 20.55 -4.09
C THR A 262 -7.39 21.61 -3.16
N VAL A 263 -7.44 21.36 -1.84
CA VAL A 263 -7.06 22.32 -0.80
C VAL A 263 -6.19 21.63 0.25
N GLY A 264 -5.16 22.32 0.75
CA GLY A 264 -4.35 21.85 1.86
C GLY A 264 -2.85 21.90 1.61
N ASP A 265 -2.12 20.81 1.88
CA ASP A 265 -0.67 20.70 1.60
C ASP A 265 -0.41 19.64 0.51
N THR A 266 0.77 19.70 -0.07
CA THR A 266 1.24 18.71 -1.06
C THR A 266 1.19 17.31 -0.46
N THR A 267 0.73 16.32 -1.23
CA THR A 267 0.63 14.92 -0.82
C THR A 267 1.99 14.29 -0.52
N ALA A 268 2.01 13.06 -0.03
CA ALA A 268 3.23 12.42 0.47
C ALA A 268 4.30 12.14 -0.60
N GLY A 269 3.90 11.88 -1.85
CA GLY A 269 4.80 11.51 -2.94
C GLY A 269 5.12 10.02 -2.96
N GLY A 270 4.10 9.17 -2.89
CA GLY A 270 4.24 7.73 -3.03
C GLY A 270 3.48 7.21 -4.23
N SER A 271 4.12 7.20 -5.40
CA SER A 271 3.52 6.84 -6.67
C SER A 271 3.70 5.37 -7.06
N GLY A 272 4.35 4.57 -6.22
CA GLY A 272 4.65 3.18 -6.52
C GLY A 272 3.50 2.21 -6.27
N ALA A 273 3.38 1.16 -7.10
CA ALA A 273 2.57 -0.02 -6.83
C ALA A 273 3.48 -1.15 -6.38
N PRO A 274 3.48 -1.51 -5.07
CA PRO A 274 4.40 -2.51 -4.55
C PRO A 274 3.88 -3.94 -4.74
N GLU A 275 4.84 -4.88 -4.81
CA GLU A 275 4.61 -6.32 -4.76
C GLU A 275 5.52 -6.97 -3.72
N ASP A 276 5.18 -8.20 -3.31
CA ASP A 276 5.91 -8.98 -2.31
C ASP A 276 6.79 -10.03 -2.99
N PHE A 277 8.09 -10.02 -2.71
CA PHE A 277 9.07 -10.98 -3.20
C PHE A 277 9.65 -11.79 -2.05
N ARG A 278 9.50 -13.12 -2.12
CA ARG A 278 10.14 -14.03 -1.17
C ARG A 278 11.58 -14.27 -1.60
N ILE A 279 12.50 -14.12 -0.65
CA ILE A 279 13.92 -14.40 -0.83
C ILE A 279 14.40 -15.44 0.17
N ASP A 280 15.63 -15.92 0.00
CA ASP A 280 16.24 -16.88 0.88
C ASP A 280 16.28 -16.39 2.34
N GLY A 281 16.41 -17.32 3.28
CA GLY A 281 16.32 -17.02 4.72
C GLY A 281 14.90 -16.67 5.23
N GLY A 282 13.85 -16.85 4.39
CA GLY A 282 12.46 -16.62 4.77
C GLY A 282 12.04 -15.15 4.85
N PHE A 283 12.82 -14.26 4.25
CA PHE A 283 12.48 -12.84 4.15
C PHE A 283 11.47 -12.57 3.04
N ILE A 284 10.73 -11.48 3.16
CA ILE A 284 9.84 -10.96 2.10
C ILE A 284 10.19 -9.49 1.89
N ILE A 285 10.58 -9.15 0.67
CA ILE A 285 10.83 -7.77 0.27
C ILE A 285 9.56 -7.21 -0.37
N HIS A 286 9.05 -6.12 0.15
CA HIS A 286 7.93 -5.37 -0.38
C HIS A 286 8.46 -4.12 -1.06
N ILE A 287 8.32 -4.04 -2.39
CA ILE A 287 8.94 -3.00 -3.20
C ILE A 287 8.05 -2.62 -4.39
N PRO A 288 8.00 -1.34 -4.81
CA PRO A 288 7.32 -0.93 -6.03
C PRO A 288 7.87 -1.62 -7.27
N THR A 289 6.96 -2.10 -8.12
CA THR A 289 7.26 -2.66 -9.44
C THR A 289 6.78 -1.76 -10.57
N LYS A 290 5.90 -0.81 -10.26
CA LYS A 290 5.34 0.17 -11.21
C LYS A 290 5.23 1.54 -10.56
N ALA A 291 5.36 2.57 -11.38
CA ALA A 291 5.19 3.98 -11.03
C ALA A 291 3.91 4.53 -11.66
N LEU A 292 3.05 5.17 -10.87
CA LEU A 292 1.94 5.95 -11.38
C LEU A 292 2.43 7.33 -11.82
N LEU A 293 2.02 7.78 -13.00
CA LEU A 293 2.32 9.11 -13.49
C LEU A 293 1.17 10.08 -13.25
N ARG A 294 1.47 11.38 -13.24
CA ARG A 294 0.45 12.41 -13.40
C ARG A 294 -0.14 12.35 -14.83
N TYR A 295 -1.27 13.01 -15.06
CA TYR A 295 -1.87 13.08 -16.39
C TYR A 295 -0.98 13.76 -17.45
N ASN A 296 -0.07 14.65 -17.04
CA ASN A 296 0.93 15.26 -17.93
C ASN A 296 2.14 14.33 -18.23
N GLY A 297 2.16 13.10 -17.68
CA GLY A 297 3.22 12.12 -17.89
C GLY A 297 4.41 12.26 -16.93
N GLU A 298 4.37 13.16 -15.96
CA GLU A 298 5.45 13.36 -14.99
C GLU A 298 5.34 12.41 -13.79
N TYR A 299 6.48 12.01 -13.24
CA TYR A 299 6.56 11.34 -11.96
C TYR A 299 6.23 12.28 -10.80
N PHE A 300 5.62 11.77 -9.75
CA PHE A 300 5.41 12.51 -8.50
C PHE A 300 5.99 11.81 -7.26
N GLU A 301 6.79 10.78 -7.46
CA GLU A 301 7.51 10.11 -6.38
C GLU A 301 8.37 11.11 -5.59
N ASN A 302 8.27 11.09 -4.26
CA ASN A 302 8.89 12.04 -3.32
C ASN A 302 8.50 13.52 -3.49
N THR A 303 7.84 13.91 -4.58
CA THR A 303 7.41 15.30 -4.81
C THR A 303 5.96 15.55 -4.42
N GLY A 304 5.11 14.52 -4.54
CA GLY A 304 3.69 14.59 -4.24
C GLY A 304 2.88 15.40 -5.26
N ILE A 305 1.60 15.57 -4.99
CA ILE A 305 0.65 16.35 -5.80
C ILE A 305 0.29 17.60 -5.03
N SER A 306 0.65 18.77 -5.58
CA SER A 306 0.33 20.06 -4.97
C SER A 306 -1.17 20.35 -5.05
N PRO A 307 -1.78 20.95 -4.01
CA PRO A 307 -3.16 21.41 -4.08
C PRO A 307 -3.30 22.63 -5.01
N ASP A 308 -4.56 22.99 -5.31
CA ASP A 308 -4.88 24.21 -6.05
C ASP A 308 -4.83 25.43 -5.12
N ILE A 309 -5.16 25.25 -3.83
CA ILE A 309 -5.19 26.30 -2.79
C ILE A 309 -4.49 25.77 -1.53
#